data_8ad7ad8dd0d60ff3a814a9b412c45d3f
#
_entry.id   8ad7ad8dd0d60ff3a814a9b412c45d3f
#
_cell.length_a   1.000
_cell.length_b   1.000
_cell.length_c   1.000
_cell.angle_alpha   90.00
_cell.angle_beta   90.00
_cell.angle_gamma   90.00
#
_symmetry.space_group_name_H-M   'P 1'
#
loop_
_entity.id
_entity.type
_entity.pdbx_description
1 polymer ?
#
loop_
_entity_poly.entity_id
_entity_poly.type
_entity_poly.pdbx_seq_one_letter_code
_entity_poly.pdbx_strand_id
1 'polypeptide(L)'
;MRIRFCIAMLVGVVLGLATAAPSSAVDMGIITGSDKGTYYQFGLNLQKLVKPHDINLTVAPSTGSVENIFAVYKRPGMQLGIVQSDVLAFVARVGTDPALKRIAGKIRMVFPLYNEEIHILGRKDIADFDDLADKRVAVGREGSGTYLTARLLFKVADVEPREMVNIDTDQALAELKAGRIDAMFYVAGAPVKLFAESVTAADDLALIPVTNKRITEFYPTAELAPNTYRWQPTALSTVAVKAVLVSFDFRHLDCDHVGRLAQIVASNMGWLAENGHAKWKSVQLDYALKGWEQYDCVRRYLGRATTPGAAKASANPVLDAIKNALRD
;
A
#
# COMPACT_ATOMS: atom_id res chain seq x y z
N MET A 1 -34.79 -51.33 72.48
CA MET A 1 -33.49 -51.23 71.83
C MET A 1 -33.76 -50.65 70.45
N ARG A 2 -33.52 -49.32 70.28
CA ARG A 2 -33.87 -48.59 69.08
C ARG A 2 -32.52 -48.19 68.36
N ILE A 3 -32.28 -48.81 67.18
CA ILE A 3 -31.13 -48.57 66.31
C ILE A 3 -31.50 -47.39 65.43
N ARG A 4 -30.71 -46.26 65.52
CA ARG A 4 -30.84 -45.10 64.68
C ARG A 4 -29.83 -45.25 63.52
N PHE A 5 -30.34 -45.36 62.31
CA PHE A 5 -29.54 -45.25 61.07
C PHE A 5 -29.26 -43.78 60.75
N CYS A 6 -27.99 -43.41 60.74
CA CYS A 6 -27.53 -42.13 60.18
C CYS A 6 -27.21 -42.32 58.72
N ILE A 7 -27.95 -41.68 57.82
CA ILE A 7 -27.65 -41.58 56.40
C ILE A 7 -26.78 -40.40 56.21
N ALA A 8 -25.50 -40.61 55.89
CA ALA A 8 -24.58 -39.57 55.49
C ALA A 8 -24.77 -39.25 53.99
N MET A 9 -25.25 -38.06 53.69
CA MET A 9 -25.44 -37.54 52.32
C MET A 9 -24.09 -36.97 51.81
N LEU A 10 -23.42 -37.69 50.93
CA LEU A 10 -22.21 -37.20 50.23
C LEU A 10 -22.66 -36.30 49.08
N VAL A 11 -22.45 -35.00 49.27
CA VAL A 11 -22.59 -34.01 48.18
C VAL A 11 -21.30 -34.01 47.36
N GLY A 12 -21.31 -34.65 46.19
CA GLY A 12 -20.23 -34.62 45.23
C GLY A 12 -20.20 -33.26 44.48
N VAL A 13 -19.22 -32.43 44.78
CA VAL A 13 -18.93 -31.23 44.01
C VAL A 13 -18.20 -31.67 42.73
N VAL A 14 -18.93 -31.71 41.60
CA VAL A 14 -18.35 -31.89 40.28
C VAL A 14 -17.74 -30.54 39.86
N LEU A 15 -16.42 -30.34 40.07
CA LEU A 15 -15.68 -29.25 39.44
C LEU A 15 -15.64 -29.53 37.92
N GLY A 16 -16.49 -28.83 37.17
CA GLY A 16 -16.41 -28.80 35.71
C GLY A 16 -15.13 -28.07 35.27
N LEU A 17 -14.09 -28.83 34.95
CA LEU A 17 -12.94 -28.28 34.17
C LEU A 17 -13.48 -27.90 32.80
N ALA A 18 -13.78 -26.63 32.60
CA ALA A 18 -13.97 -26.06 31.28
C ALA A 18 -12.63 -26.16 30.55
N THR A 19 -12.44 -27.21 29.75
CA THR A 19 -11.34 -27.28 28.80
C THR A 19 -11.59 -26.22 27.74
N ALA A 20 -10.86 -25.07 27.86
CA ALA A 20 -10.79 -24.12 26.77
C ALA A 20 -10.25 -24.87 25.55
N ALA A 21 -11.09 -25.07 24.52
CA ALA A 21 -10.65 -25.60 23.25
C ALA A 21 -9.49 -24.70 22.77
N PRO A 22 -8.37 -25.28 22.28
CA PRO A 22 -7.29 -24.48 21.74
C PRO A 22 -7.85 -23.63 20.59
N SER A 23 -7.77 -22.32 20.71
CA SER A 23 -8.11 -21.40 19.63
C SER A 23 -7.16 -21.74 18.47
N SER A 24 -7.71 -22.31 17.40
CA SER A 24 -6.91 -22.55 16.20
C SER A 24 -6.45 -21.21 15.64
N ALA A 25 -5.15 -21.06 15.44
CA ALA A 25 -4.61 -19.86 14.82
C ALA A 25 -5.23 -19.66 13.42
N VAL A 26 -5.51 -18.40 13.08
CA VAL A 26 -6.10 -18.04 11.80
C VAL A 26 -5.00 -17.82 10.77
N ASP A 27 -5.03 -18.56 9.67
CA ASP A 27 -4.10 -18.38 8.56
C ASP A 27 -4.61 -17.30 7.61
N MET A 28 -3.81 -16.27 7.38
CA MET A 28 -4.07 -15.16 6.46
C MET A 28 -2.84 -14.86 5.61
N GLY A 29 -3.06 -14.18 4.48
CA GLY A 29 -1.96 -13.70 3.65
C GLY A 29 -2.13 -12.24 3.27
N ILE A 30 -0.98 -11.60 3.09
CA ILE A 30 -0.85 -10.26 2.55
C ILE A 30 0.10 -10.27 1.36
N ILE A 31 -0.38 -9.76 0.22
CA ILE A 31 0.42 -9.54 -0.99
C ILE A 31 0.95 -8.10 -0.98
N THR A 32 2.23 -7.91 -1.29
CA THR A 32 2.93 -6.65 -1.03
C THR A 32 3.58 -6.06 -2.29
N GLY A 33 4.86 -6.04 -2.40
CA GLY A 33 5.66 -5.56 -3.51
C GLY A 33 7.00 -6.28 -3.53
N SER A 34 8.02 -5.69 -4.14
CA SER A 34 9.38 -6.21 -4.05
C SER A 34 9.80 -6.39 -2.59
N ASP A 35 10.57 -7.42 -2.31
CA ASP A 35 11.11 -7.73 -0.97
C ASP A 35 12.00 -6.62 -0.37
N LYS A 36 12.54 -5.76 -1.22
CA LYS A 36 13.28 -4.53 -0.83
C LYS A 36 12.36 -3.30 -0.68
N GLY A 37 11.08 -3.41 -1.05
CA GLY A 37 10.12 -2.31 -1.07
C GLY A 37 9.45 -2.07 0.28
N THR A 38 8.91 -0.87 0.45
CA THR A 38 8.22 -0.44 1.68
C THR A 38 6.98 -1.30 1.98
N TYR A 39 6.24 -1.75 0.97
CA TYR A 39 5.08 -2.64 1.16
C TYR A 39 5.46 -3.94 1.88
N TYR A 40 6.57 -4.55 1.46
CA TYR A 40 7.02 -5.80 2.07
C TYR A 40 7.43 -5.59 3.54
N GLN A 41 8.11 -4.48 3.86
CA GLN A 41 8.46 -4.13 5.23
C GLN A 41 7.21 -3.90 6.09
N PHE A 42 6.19 -3.25 5.56
CA PHE A 42 4.89 -3.11 6.22
C PHE A 42 4.23 -4.47 6.48
N GLY A 43 4.26 -5.37 5.49
CA GLY A 43 3.78 -6.74 5.64
C GLY A 43 4.47 -7.47 6.78
N LEU A 44 5.80 -7.40 6.87
CA LEU A 44 6.59 -8.00 7.95
C LEU A 44 6.27 -7.37 9.33
N ASN A 45 6.03 -6.06 9.38
CA ASN A 45 5.63 -5.40 10.63
C ASN A 45 4.25 -5.89 11.10
N LEU A 46 3.28 -6.01 10.17
CA LEU A 46 1.96 -6.57 10.47
C LEU A 46 2.06 -8.03 10.91
N GLN A 47 2.84 -8.85 10.22
CA GLN A 47 3.10 -10.25 10.59
C GLN A 47 3.60 -10.36 12.04
N LYS A 48 4.62 -9.56 12.40
CA LYS A 48 5.17 -9.53 13.75
C LYS A 48 4.12 -9.08 14.78
N LEU A 49 3.33 -8.05 14.45
CA LEU A 49 2.29 -7.51 15.32
C LEU A 49 1.20 -8.54 15.63
N VAL A 50 0.69 -9.24 14.58
CA VAL A 50 -0.51 -10.08 14.75
C VAL A 50 -0.21 -11.49 15.27
N LYS A 51 1.06 -11.93 15.22
CA LYS A 51 1.48 -13.27 15.66
C LYS A 51 1.08 -13.60 17.11
N PRO A 52 1.22 -12.70 18.11
CA PRO A 52 0.78 -12.95 19.48
C PRO A 52 -0.74 -13.02 19.64
N HIS A 53 -1.50 -12.70 18.61
CA HIS A 53 -2.95 -12.67 18.59
C HIS A 53 -3.56 -13.86 17.82
N ASP A 54 -2.84 -14.99 17.70
CA ASP A 54 -3.26 -16.18 16.99
C ASP A 54 -3.62 -15.94 15.51
N ILE A 55 -2.88 -15.06 14.84
CA ILE A 55 -2.96 -14.84 13.40
C ILE A 55 -1.62 -15.17 12.76
N ASN A 56 -1.59 -16.21 11.91
CA ASN A 56 -0.45 -16.56 11.08
C ASN A 56 -0.54 -15.79 9.77
N LEU A 57 0.12 -14.62 9.69
CA LEU A 57 0.09 -13.79 8.49
C LEU A 57 1.28 -14.14 7.58
N THR A 58 1.02 -14.73 6.41
CA THR A 58 2.02 -14.95 5.37
C THR A 58 2.22 -13.69 4.54
N VAL A 59 3.47 -13.23 4.42
CA VAL A 59 3.84 -12.07 3.61
C VAL A 59 4.39 -12.54 2.28
N ALA A 60 3.74 -12.18 1.18
CA ALA A 60 4.14 -12.56 -0.16
C ALA A 60 4.63 -11.34 -0.97
N PRO A 61 5.78 -11.44 -1.66
CA PRO A 61 6.23 -10.42 -2.60
C PRO A 61 5.41 -10.46 -3.90
N SER A 62 5.43 -9.35 -4.64
CA SER A 62 4.81 -9.23 -5.96
C SER A 62 5.50 -8.17 -6.82
N THR A 63 4.98 -7.97 -8.04
CA THR A 63 5.39 -6.87 -8.92
C THR A 63 4.75 -5.53 -8.54
N GLY A 64 3.72 -5.53 -7.67
CA GLY A 64 3.08 -4.32 -7.15
C GLY A 64 1.57 -4.28 -7.31
N SER A 65 1.02 -3.07 -7.36
CA SER A 65 -0.41 -2.79 -7.11
C SER A 65 -1.39 -3.55 -8.01
N VAL A 66 -1.12 -3.72 -9.29
CA VAL A 66 -2.04 -4.42 -10.21
C VAL A 66 -2.08 -5.92 -9.89
N GLU A 67 -0.92 -6.54 -9.69
CA GLU A 67 -0.86 -7.94 -9.27
C GLU A 67 -1.58 -8.15 -7.93
N ASN A 68 -1.43 -7.19 -6.99
CA ASN A 68 -2.07 -7.28 -5.68
C ASN A 68 -3.60 -7.26 -5.79
N ILE A 69 -4.17 -6.44 -6.67
CA ILE A 69 -5.62 -6.41 -6.94
C ILE A 69 -6.10 -7.80 -7.41
N PHE A 70 -5.36 -8.43 -8.32
CA PHE A 70 -5.71 -9.78 -8.78
C PHE A 70 -5.51 -10.83 -7.69
N ALA A 71 -4.43 -10.72 -6.91
CA ALA A 71 -4.09 -11.71 -5.91
C ALA A 71 -5.12 -11.79 -4.78
N VAL A 72 -5.59 -10.64 -4.26
CA VAL A 72 -6.63 -10.64 -3.22
C VAL A 72 -7.96 -11.21 -3.70
N TYR A 73 -8.19 -11.27 -5.00
CA TYR A 73 -9.37 -11.90 -5.58
C TYR A 73 -9.16 -13.39 -5.87
N LYS A 74 -8.02 -13.77 -6.47
CA LYS A 74 -7.84 -15.09 -7.08
C LYS A 74 -6.93 -16.03 -6.29
N ARG A 75 -5.97 -15.48 -5.51
CA ARG A 75 -4.96 -16.31 -4.86
C ARG A 75 -5.47 -16.82 -3.51
N PRO A 76 -5.66 -18.13 -3.34
CA PRO A 76 -6.09 -18.69 -2.08
C PRO A 76 -5.18 -18.25 -0.93
N GLY A 77 -5.77 -17.93 0.22
CA GLY A 77 -5.04 -17.49 1.40
C GLY A 77 -4.52 -16.05 1.37
N MET A 78 -4.81 -15.26 0.31
CA MET A 78 -4.43 -13.84 0.22
C MET A 78 -5.63 -12.93 0.48
N GLN A 79 -5.89 -12.63 1.76
CA GLN A 79 -7.02 -11.77 2.14
C GLN A 79 -6.68 -10.29 2.10
N LEU A 80 -5.39 -9.93 2.10
CA LEU A 80 -4.92 -8.56 2.18
C LEU A 80 -3.95 -8.24 1.05
N GLY A 81 -3.92 -6.97 0.66
CA GLY A 81 -2.94 -6.44 -0.29
C GLY A 81 -2.62 -4.97 0.01
N ILE A 82 -1.48 -4.49 -0.48
CA ILE A 82 -1.15 -3.06 -0.43
C ILE A 82 -1.09 -2.54 -1.86
N VAL A 83 -1.78 -1.44 -2.12
CA VAL A 83 -1.90 -0.84 -3.46
C VAL A 83 -1.79 0.68 -3.40
N GLN A 84 -1.42 1.30 -4.50
CA GLN A 84 -1.45 2.74 -4.67
C GLN A 84 -2.87 3.25 -4.91
N SER A 85 -3.20 4.40 -4.37
CA SER A 85 -4.54 4.98 -4.47
C SER A 85 -4.92 5.39 -5.90
N ASP A 86 -3.99 5.87 -6.69
CA ASP A 86 -4.19 6.26 -8.08
C ASP A 86 -4.38 5.05 -9.00
N VAL A 87 -3.63 3.98 -8.79
CA VAL A 87 -3.76 2.73 -9.54
C VAL A 87 -5.14 2.12 -9.41
N LEU A 88 -5.68 2.09 -8.20
CA LEU A 88 -7.04 1.61 -7.96
C LEU A 88 -8.09 2.47 -8.66
N ALA A 89 -7.95 3.78 -8.56
CA ALA A 89 -8.85 4.73 -9.22
C ALA A 89 -8.81 4.54 -10.75
N PHE A 90 -7.62 4.36 -11.32
CA PHE A 90 -7.42 4.08 -12.73
C PHE A 90 -8.12 2.78 -13.15
N VAL A 91 -7.81 1.66 -12.49
CA VAL A 91 -8.39 0.37 -12.84
C VAL A 91 -9.91 0.36 -12.69
N ALA A 92 -10.45 0.95 -11.62
CA ALA A 92 -11.89 0.95 -11.36
C ALA A 92 -12.69 1.72 -12.42
N ARG A 93 -12.13 2.78 -13.00
CA ARG A 93 -12.89 3.74 -13.82
C ARG A 93 -12.41 3.90 -15.25
N VAL A 94 -11.14 3.70 -15.52
CA VAL A 94 -10.50 3.94 -16.84
C VAL A 94 -9.98 2.65 -17.48
N GLY A 95 -9.70 1.62 -16.66
CA GLY A 95 -9.20 0.33 -17.16
C GLY A 95 -10.10 -0.24 -18.27
N THR A 96 -9.49 -0.70 -19.35
CA THR A 96 -10.19 -1.28 -20.51
C THR A 96 -10.58 -2.74 -20.31
N ASP A 97 -9.88 -3.45 -19.40
CA ASP A 97 -10.19 -4.85 -19.08
C ASP A 97 -11.46 -4.95 -18.20
N PRO A 98 -12.58 -5.50 -18.72
CA PRO A 98 -13.82 -5.64 -17.96
C PRO A 98 -13.69 -6.55 -16.73
N ALA A 99 -12.80 -7.55 -16.76
CA ALA A 99 -12.58 -8.45 -15.64
C ALA A 99 -11.85 -7.72 -14.52
N LEU A 100 -10.77 -7.00 -14.85
CA LEU A 100 -10.03 -6.19 -13.88
C LEU A 100 -10.92 -5.09 -13.28
N LYS A 101 -11.75 -4.45 -14.08
CA LYS A 101 -12.71 -3.45 -13.60
C LYS A 101 -13.72 -4.01 -12.60
N ARG A 102 -14.28 -5.20 -12.88
CA ARG A 102 -15.19 -5.88 -11.94
C ARG A 102 -14.50 -6.26 -10.63
N ILE A 103 -13.26 -6.74 -10.70
CA ILE A 103 -12.46 -7.10 -9.52
C ILE A 103 -12.17 -5.86 -8.69
N ALA A 104 -11.66 -4.80 -9.32
CA ALA A 104 -11.35 -3.54 -8.65
C ALA A 104 -12.56 -2.91 -7.97
N GLY A 105 -13.76 -3.03 -8.57
CA GLY A 105 -15.01 -2.57 -7.96
C GLY A 105 -15.41 -3.29 -6.67
N LYS A 106 -14.79 -4.46 -6.38
CA LYS A 106 -14.99 -5.24 -5.16
C LYS A 106 -13.81 -5.16 -4.19
N ILE A 107 -12.79 -4.41 -4.50
CA ILE A 107 -11.72 -4.10 -3.55
C ILE A 107 -12.28 -3.17 -2.48
N ARG A 108 -11.94 -3.44 -1.24
CA ARG A 108 -12.37 -2.68 -0.06
C ARG A 108 -11.15 -2.14 0.68
N MET A 109 -11.22 -0.90 1.09
CA MET A 109 -10.17 -0.29 1.90
C MET A 109 -10.24 -0.82 3.34
N VAL A 110 -9.14 -1.36 3.83
CA VAL A 110 -8.96 -1.65 5.25
C VAL A 110 -8.49 -0.38 5.94
N PHE A 111 -7.35 0.18 5.50
CA PHE A 111 -6.80 1.44 5.99
C PHE A 111 -6.07 2.22 4.90
N PRO A 112 -6.16 3.55 4.89
CA PRO A 112 -5.15 4.38 4.27
C PRO A 112 -3.85 4.23 5.08
N LEU A 113 -2.72 4.14 4.39
CA LEU A 113 -1.43 4.01 5.04
C LEU A 113 -0.63 5.33 4.92
N TYR A 114 0.54 5.30 4.38
CA TYR A 114 1.46 6.42 4.25
C TYR A 114 1.43 7.03 2.85
N ASN A 115 2.07 8.18 2.70
CA ASN A 115 2.35 8.74 1.38
C ASN A 115 3.55 8.02 0.77
N GLU A 116 3.41 7.70 -0.51
CA GLU A 116 4.48 7.21 -1.37
C GLU A 116 4.91 8.36 -2.24
N GLU A 117 6.08 8.88 -1.95
CA GLU A 117 6.68 9.95 -2.72
C GLU A 117 7.09 9.42 -4.10
N ILE A 118 6.85 10.21 -5.12
CA ILE A 118 7.30 9.88 -6.47
C ILE A 118 8.76 10.30 -6.57
N HIS A 119 9.65 9.32 -6.61
CA HIS A 119 11.06 9.51 -6.83
C HIS A 119 11.34 9.41 -8.33
N ILE A 120 12.01 10.41 -8.87
CA ILE A 120 12.59 10.35 -10.20
C ILE A 120 14.08 10.58 -10.02
N LEU A 121 14.87 9.53 -10.19
CA LEU A 121 16.33 9.62 -10.13
C LEU A 121 16.87 9.73 -11.54
N GLY A 122 17.73 10.68 -11.81
CA GLY A 122 18.25 10.90 -13.15
C GLY A 122 19.61 11.56 -13.15
N ARG A 123 20.08 11.86 -14.34
CA ARG A 123 21.32 12.62 -14.56
C ARG A 123 21.14 14.05 -14.09
N LYS A 124 22.19 14.69 -13.61
CA LYS A 124 22.16 16.05 -13.05
C LYS A 124 21.81 17.15 -14.05
N ASP A 125 21.94 16.88 -15.36
CA ASP A 125 21.56 17.81 -16.41
C ASP A 125 20.04 17.87 -16.67
N ILE A 126 19.24 17.03 -16.00
CA ILE A 126 17.77 17.04 -16.03
C ILE A 126 17.30 17.83 -14.80
N ALA A 127 16.83 19.06 -15.00
CA ALA A 127 16.53 19.98 -13.91
C ALA A 127 15.15 19.78 -13.29
N ASP A 128 14.14 19.38 -14.09
CA ASP A 128 12.79 19.12 -13.62
C ASP A 128 12.07 18.05 -14.46
N PHE A 129 10.78 17.82 -14.17
CA PHE A 129 9.97 16.81 -14.84
C PHE A 129 9.83 17.06 -16.35
N ASP A 130 9.75 18.32 -16.78
CA ASP A 130 9.49 18.66 -18.18
C ASP A 130 10.73 18.36 -19.06
N ASP A 131 11.92 18.38 -18.47
CA ASP A 131 13.19 17.99 -19.12
C ASP A 131 13.29 16.49 -19.43
N LEU A 132 12.32 15.68 -18.97
CA LEU A 132 12.23 14.26 -19.35
C LEU A 132 11.73 14.07 -20.79
N ALA A 133 11.29 15.15 -21.46
CA ALA A 133 11.03 15.12 -22.90
C ALA A 133 12.25 14.59 -23.66
N ASP A 134 12.01 13.73 -24.65
CA ASP A 134 13.05 13.09 -25.48
C ASP A 134 14.12 12.29 -24.72
N LYS A 135 13.92 11.96 -23.45
CA LYS A 135 14.80 11.10 -22.65
C LYS A 135 14.38 9.63 -22.69
N ARG A 136 15.33 8.74 -22.39
CA ARG A 136 15.08 7.32 -22.13
C ARG A 136 14.80 7.14 -20.63
N VAL A 137 13.58 6.80 -20.27
CA VAL A 137 13.13 6.79 -18.87
C VAL A 137 12.62 5.42 -18.47
N ALA A 138 13.22 4.79 -17.45
CA ALA A 138 12.67 3.59 -16.86
C ALA A 138 11.44 3.93 -16.02
N VAL A 139 10.30 3.34 -16.37
CA VAL A 139 9.00 3.63 -15.76
C VAL A 139 8.49 2.51 -14.86
N GLY A 140 9.34 1.55 -14.54
CA GLY A 140 8.95 0.37 -13.76
C GLY A 140 8.46 -0.78 -14.64
N ARG A 141 8.32 -1.95 -14.00
CA ARG A 141 7.83 -3.16 -14.67
C ARG A 141 6.35 -3.00 -15.02
N GLU A 142 5.95 -3.49 -16.16
CA GLU A 142 4.54 -3.51 -16.55
C GLU A 142 3.68 -4.19 -15.48
N GLY A 143 2.54 -3.59 -15.15
CA GLY A 143 1.66 -4.05 -14.08
C GLY A 143 2.06 -3.58 -12.67
N SER A 144 3.21 -2.91 -12.50
CA SER A 144 3.54 -2.25 -11.23
C SER A 144 2.79 -0.93 -11.05
N GLY A 145 2.69 -0.48 -9.81
CA GLY A 145 2.16 0.85 -9.51
C GLY A 145 3.02 1.97 -10.09
N THR A 146 4.34 1.85 -9.98
CA THR A 146 5.30 2.82 -10.58
C THR A 146 5.06 2.99 -12.07
N TYR A 147 4.86 1.89 -12.81
CA TYR A 147 4.57 1.92 -14.25
C TYR A 147 3.32 2.73 -14.59
N LEU A 148 2.21 2.50 -13.87
CA LEU A 148 0.97 3.22 -14.13
C LEU A 148 1.08 4.70 -13.73
N THR A 149 1.64 5.00 -12.56
CA THR A 149 1.83 6.38 -12.10
C THR A 149 2.72 7.17 -13.04
N ALA A 150 3.86 6.62 -13.46
CA ALA A 150 4.76 7.29 -14.41
C ALA A 150 4.05 7.64 -15.72
N ARG A 151 3.31 6.70 -16.30
CA ARG A 151 2.53 6.94 -17.53
C ARG A 151 1.45 8.00 -17.35
N LEU A 152 0.78 8.00 -16.18
CA LEU A 152 -0.21 9.03 -15.87
C LEU A 152 0.41 10.41 -15.76
N LEU A 153 1.58 10.53 -15.10
CA LEU A 153 2.29 11.80 -14.98
C LEU A 153 2.72 12.33 -16.33
N PHE A 154 3.31 11.49 -17.20
CA PHE A 154 3.68 11.90 -18.55
C PHE A 154 2.45 12.38 -19.34
N LYS A 155 1.35 11.63 -19.29
CA LYS A 155 0.12 12.01 -20.00
C LYS A 155 -0.50 13.31 -19.45
N VAL A 156 -0.56 13.48 -18.12
CA VAL A 156 -1.12 14.69 -17.50
C VAL A 156 -0.26 15.91 -17.78
N ALA A 157 1.07 15.76 -17.75
CA ALA A 157 2.00 16.86 -18.03
C ALA A 157 2.10 17.21 -19.52
N ASP A 158 1.66 16.31 -20.41
CA ASP A 158 1.85 16.42 -21.86
C ASP A 158 3.37 16.43 -22.21
N VAL A 159 4.11 15.53 -21.56
CA VAL A 159 5.55 15.32 -21.77
C VAL A 159 5.74 13.95 -22.41
N GLU A 160 6.44 13.91 -23.55
CA GLU A 160 6.71 12.70 -24.30
C GLU A 160 8.17 12.29 -24.16
N PRO A 161 8.50 11.25 -23.38
CA PRO A 161 9.85 10.71 -23.37
C PRO A 161 10.15 10.00 -24.69
N ARG A 162 11.42 9.99 -25.11
CA ARG A 162 11.84 9.25 -26.31
C ARG A 162 11.54 7.77 -26.22
N GLU A 163 11.67 7.21 -25.00
CA GLU A 163 11.43 5.80 -24.73
C GLU A 163 11.03 5.59 -23.26
N MET A 164 9.95 4.85 -23.04
CA MET A 164 9.59 4.33 -21.71
C MET A 164 10.11 2.89 -21.61
N VAL A 165 11.12 2.68 -20.77
CA VAL A 165 11.75 1.37 -20.55
C VAL A 165 11.08 0.63 -19.41
N ASN A 166 10.49 -0.55 -19.71
CA ASN A 166 9.70 -1.34 -18.75
C ASN A 166 10.58 -2.38 -18.04
N ILE A 167 11.35 -1.96 -17.06
CA ILE A 167 12.25 -2.80 -16.27
C ILE A 167 12.02 -2.59 -14.77
N ASP A 168 12.48 -3.54 -13.93
CA ASP A 168 12.38 -3.38 -12.49
C ASP A 168 13.37 -2.33 -11.95
N THR A 169 13.16 -1.92 -10.69
CA THR A 169 13.90 -0.81 -10.09
C THR A 169 15.40 -1.11 -9.88
N ASP A 170 15.77 -2.36 -9.56
CA ASP A 170 17.18 -2.72 -9.40
C ASP A 170 17.91 -2.67 -10.76
N GLN A 171 17.28 -3.21 -11.80
CA GLN A 171 17.81 -3.15 -13.16
C GLN A 171 17.85 -1.71 -13.67
N ALA A 172 16.79 -0.92 -13.43
CA ALA A 172 16.75 0.50 -13.81
C ALA A 172 17.90 1.30 -13.20
N LEU A 173 18.20 1.08 -11.92
CA LEU A 173 19.35 1.76 -11.28
C LEU A 173 20.67 1.35 -11.92
N ALA A 174 20.85 0.07 -12.26
CA ALA A 174 22.06 -0.39 -12.96
C ALA A 174 22.20 0.21 -14.36
N GLU A 175 21.08 0.27 -15.13
CA GLU A 175 21.04 0.89 -16.46
C GLU A 175 21.32 2.40 -16.41
N LEU A 176 20.77 3.10 -15.39
CA LEU A 176 20.99 4.52 -15.17
C LEU A 176 22.47 4.82 -14.84
N LYS A 177 23.07 4.08 -13.93
CA LYS A 177 24.49 4.20 -13.58
C LYS A 177 25.42 3.90 -14.75
N ALA A 178 25.00 3.00 -15.63
CA ALA A 178 25.74 2.67 -16.86
C ALA A 178 25.49 3.68 -18.01
N GLY A 179 24.66 4.71 -17.80
CA GLY A 179 24.34 5.72 -18.81
C GLY A 179 23.51 5.21 -19.99
N ARG A 180 22.84 4.04 -19.85
CA ARG A 180 22.00 3.49 -20.91
C ARG A 180 20.56 4.01 -20.88
N ILE A 181 20.14 4.58 -19.77
CA ILE A 181 18.92 5.40 -19.62
C ILE A 181 19.28 6.72 -18.96
N ASP A 182 18.40 7.71 -19.07
CA ASP A 182 18.62 9.08 -18.58
C ASP A 182 17.99 9.30 -17.19
N ALA A 183 16.88 8.61 -16.89
CA ALA A 183 16.18 8.69 -15.61
C ALA A 183 15.39 7.40 -15.30
N MET A 184 15.00 7.25 -14.03
CA MET A 184 14.13 6.17 -13.58
C MET A 184 13.10 6.66 -12.57
N PHE A 185 11.90 6.12 -12.65
CA PHE A 185 10.85 6.29 -11.65
C PHE A 185 10.91 5.23 -10.56
N TYR A 186 10.59 5.64 -9.34
CA TYR A 186 10.29 4.74 -8.24
C TYR A 186 9.24 5.38 -7.32
N VAL A 187 8.05 4.82 -7.28
CA VAL A 187 6.95 5.27 -6.42
C VAL A 187 6.94 4.41 -5.17
N ALA A 188 7.38 4.96 -4.06
CA ALA A 188 7.50 4.24 -2.79
C ALA A 188 7.65 5.22 -1.61
N GLY A 189 7.36 4.74 -0.40
CA GLY A 189 7.55 5.55 0.82
C GLY A 189 9.02 5.80 1.14
N ALA A 190 9.40 7.07 1.18
CA ALA A 190 10.76 7.47 1.53
C ALA A 190 11.10 7.22 3.02
N PRO A 191 12.37 6.90 3.38
CA PRO A 191 13.47 6.60 2.48
C PRO A 191 13.35 5.21 1.85
N VAL A 192 13.59 5.09 0.53
CA VAL A 192 13.60 3.79 -0.14
C VAL A 192 14.98 3.14 0.02
N LYS A 193 14.99 1.88 0.44
CA LYS A 193 16.21 1.13 0.75
C LYS A 193 17.18 1.09 -0.44
N LEU A 194 16.67 0.87 -1.65
CA LEU A 194 17.47 0.83 -2.86
C LEU A 194 18.32 2.09 -3.03
N PHE A 195 17.74 3.27 -2.86
CA PHE A 195 18.48 4.53 -3.03
C PHE A 195 19.39 4.83 -1.84
N ALA A 196 18.96 4.47 -0.63
CA ALA A 196 19.76 4.68 0.57
C ALA A 196 21.05 3.84 0.59
N GLU A 197 21.01 2.62 0.06
CA GLU A 197 22.12 1.67 0.09
C GLU A 197 22.95 1.65 -1.20
N SER A 198 22.32 1.93 -2.34
CA SER A 198 22.93 1.70 -3.65
C SER A 198 23.26 2.97 -4.43
N VAL A 199 22.89 4.18 -3.94
CA VAL A 199 23.25 5.44 -4.59
C VAL A 199 24.21 6.23 -3.70
N THR A 200 25.22 6.83 -4.32
CA THR A 200 26.25 7.62 -3.64
C THR A 200 26.46 8.95 -4.38
N ALA A 201 27.14 9.90 -3.76
CA ALA A 201 27.50 11.16 -4.40
C ALA A 201 28.45 10.98 -5.61
N ALA A 202 29.17 9.87 -5.69
CA ALA A 202 30.08 9.55 -6.81
C ALA A 202 29.36 9.07 -8.08
N ASP A 203 28.07 8.70 -7.98
CA ASP A 203 27.27 8.23 -9.13
C ASP A 203 26.88 9.35 -10.09
N ASP A 204 27.06 10.62 -9.70
CA ASP A 204 26.70 11.82 -10.47
C ASP A 204 25.23 11.89 -10.88
N LEU A 205 24.35 11.37 -9.99
CA LEU A 205 22.91 11.35 -10.14
C LEU A 205 22.25 12.35 -9.17
N ALA A 206 21.03 12.79 -9.51
CA ALA A 206 20.20 13.63 -8.66
C ALA A 206 18.73 13.20 -8.72
N LEU A 207 17.98 13.52 -7.67
CA LEU A 207 16.52 13.45 -7.72
C LEU A 207 15.99 14.64 -8.52
N ILE A 208 15.06 14.35 -9.42
CA ILE A 208 14.43 15.35 -10.30
C ILE A 208 13.13 15.81 -9.62
N PRO A 209 12.94 17.12 -9.41
CA PRO A 209 11.73 17.65 -8.81
C PRO A 209 10.51 17.46 -9.73
N VAL A 210 9.32 17.36 -9.11
CA VAL A 210 8.05 17.30 -9.83
C VAL A 210 7.23 18.53 -9.44
N THR A 211 7.43 19.61 -10.18
CA THR A 211 6.81 20.92 -9.94
C THR A 211 5.85 21.36 -11.05
N ASN A 212 5.70 20.55 -12.10
CA ASN A 212 4.78 20.82 -13.20
C ASN A 212 3.36 21.05 -12.68
N LYS A 213 2.77 22.21 -13.06
CA LYS A 213 1.47 22.66 -12.55
C LYS A 213 0.34 21.71 -12.90
N ARG A 214 0.33 21.11 -14.10
CA ARG A 214 -0.68 20.13 -14.51
C ARG A 214 -0.66 18.91 -13.59
N ILE A 215 0.54 18.47 -13.15
CA ILE A 215 0.67 17.37 -12.20
C ILE A 215 0.17 17.77 -10.81
N THR A 216 0.62 18.91 -10.29
CA THR A 216 0.30 19.35 -8.91
C THR A 216 -1.16 19.76 -8.70
N GLU A 217 -1.91 20.02 -9.77
CA GLU A 217 -3.37 20.19 -9.70
C GLU A 217 -4.10 18.89 -9.33
N PHE A 218 -3.51 17.73 -9.61
CA PHE A 218 -4.15 16.43 -9.46
C PHE A 218 -3.54 15.56 -8.38
N TYR A 219 -2.21 15.62 -8.24
CA TYR A 219 -1.46 14.86 -7.24
C TYR A 219 -1.13 15.74 -6.04
N PRO A 220 -1.34 15.26 -4.80
CA PRO A 220 -0.89 15.97 -3.61
C PRO A 220 0.62 16.24 -3.66
N THR A 221 0.99 17.49 -3.41
CA THR A 221 2.40 17.85 -3.28
C THR A 221 3.02 17.20 -2.06
N ALA A 222 4.28 16.84 -2.18
CA ALA A 222 5.10 16.24 -1.13
C ALA A 222 6.51 16.81 -1.18
N GLU A 223 7.26 16.62 -0.12
CA GLU A 223 8.66 17.03 -0.02
C GLU A 223 9.50 15.87 0.50
N LEU A 224 10.62 15.63 -0.14
CA LEU A 224 11.71 14.85 0.43
C LEU A 224 12.60 15.81 1.22
N ALA A 225 12.62 15.66 2.54
CA ALA A 225 13.41 16.51 3.43
C ALA A 225 14.91 16.42 3.10
N PRO A 226 15.70 17.45 3.42
CA PRO A 226 17.14 17.39 3.28
C PRO A 226 17.72 16.16 4.00
N ASN A 227 18.68 15.49 3.40
CA ASN A 227 19.33 14.30 3.94
C ASN A 227 18.40 13.08 4.14
N THR A 228 17.24 13.03 3.45
CA THR A 228 16.46 11.80 3.31
C THR A 228 17.35 10.67 2.78
N TYR A 229 18.21 11.00 1.85
CA TYR A 229 19.33 10.18 1.39
C TYR A 229 20.66 10.90 1.66
N ARG A 230 21.72 10.19 2.07
CA ARG A 230 23.04 10.80 2.40
C ARG A 230 23.63 11.64 1.26
N TRP A 231 23.27 11.34 0.02
CA TRP A 231 23.73 12.01 -1.20
C TRP A 231 22.79 13.13 -1.67
N GLN A 232 21.68 13.37 -0.98
CA GLN A 232 20.68 14.42 -1.28
C GLN A 232 20.67 15.47 -0.14
N PRO A 233 21.52 16.52 -0.23
CA PRO A 233 21.69 17.49 0.85
C PRO A 233 20.55 18.52 0.95
N THR A 234 19.77 18.73 -0.11
CA THR A 234 18.74 19.77 -0.19
C THR A 234 17.33 19.13 -0.22
N ALA A 235 16.33 19.88 0.25
CA ALA A 235 14.93 19.49 0.08
C ALA A 235 14.57 19.35 -1.40
N LEU A 236 13.65 18.46 -1.71
CA LEU A 236 13.15 18.25 -3.07
C LEU A 236 11.63 18.25 -3.08
N SER A 237 11.05 19.12 -3.90
CA SER A 237 9.60 19.11 -4.15
C SER A 237 9.22 17.99 -5.10
N THR A 238 8.23 17.23 -4.72
CA THR A 238 7.65 16.14 -5.53
C THR A 238 6.14 16.05 -5.29
N VAL A 239 5.52 15.01 -5.80
CA VAL A 239 4.13 14.65 -5.52
C VAL A 239 4.06 13.26 -4.92
N ALA A 240 2.93 12.91 -4.31
CA ALA A 240 2.75 11.61 -3.68
C ALA A 240 1.39 10.99 -4.00
N VAL A 241 1.34 9.67 -3.91
CA VAL A 241 0.11 8.89 -3.84
C VAL A 241 -0.03 8.28 -2.45
N LYS A 242 -1.21 7.81 -2.09
CA LYS A 242 -1.43 7.12 -0.82
C LYS A 242 -1.27 5.60 -1.01
N ALA A 243 -0.44 4.96 -0.20
CA ALA A 243 -0.50 3.52 -0.02
C ALA A 243 -1.78 3.15 0.71
N VAL A 244 -2.44 2.08 0.31
CA VAL A 244 -3.72 1.64 0.87
C VAL A 244 -3.66 0.15 1.17
N LEU A 245 -3.92 -0.21 2.42
CA LEU A 245 -4.19 -1.60 2.79
C LEU A 245 -5.60 -1.95 2.35
N VAL A 246 -5.70 -2.97 1.51
CA VAL A 246 -6.97 -3.39 0.90
C VAL A 246 -7.27 -4.85 1.19
N SER A 247 -8.56 -5.18 1.06
CA SER A 247 -9.08 -6.52 1.03
C SER A 247 -10.08 -6.66 -0.12
N PHE A 248 -10.55 -7.86 -0.37
CA PHE A 248 -11.67 -8.08 -1.27
C PHE A 248 -12.99 -8.07 -0.48
N ASP A 249 -14.11 -7.93 -1.18
CA ASP A 249 -15.46 -7.98 -0.60
C ASP A 249 -15.83 -9.39 -0.14
N PHE A 250 -15.02 -9.95 0.76
CA PHE A 250 -15.27 -11.24 1.38
C PHE A 250 -16.49 -11.19 2.30
N ARG A 251 -17.12 -12.34 2.51
CA ARG A 251 -18.21 -12.50 3.44
C ARG A 251 -17.86 -13.54 4.50
N HIS A 252 -18.63 -13.60 5.57
CA HIS A 252 -18.46 -14.56 6.66
C HIS A 252 -17.08 -14.51 7.33
N LEU A 253 -16.41 -15.64 7.48
CA LEU A 253 -15.18 -15.79 8.26
C LEU A 253 -14.04 -14.85 7.80
N ASP A 254 -13.77 -14.72 6.51
CA ASP A 254 -12.70 -13.85 6.04
C ASP A 254 -12.98 -12.36 6.34
N CYS A 255 -14.24 -11.95 6.30
CA CYS A 255 -14.67 -10.63 6.73
C CYS A 255 -14.32 -10.39 8.20
N ASP A 256 -14.62 -11.35 9.07
CA ASP A 256 -14.36 -11.25 10.50
C ASP A 256 -12.85 -11.30 10.80
N HIS A 257 -12.09 -12.12 10.08
CA HIS A 257 -10.62 -12.17 10.20
C HIS A 257 -9.98 -10.84 9.82
N VAL A 258 -10.40 -10.21 8.72
CA VAL A 258 -9.92 -8.89 8.30
C VAL A 258 -10.32 -7.82 9.33
N GLY A 259 -11.55 -7.88 9.85
CA GLY A 259 -12.01 -6.97 10.89
C GLY A 259 -11.19 -7.08 12.19
N ARG A 260 -10.91 -8.31 12.66
CA ARG A 260 -10.07 -8.60 13.83
C ARG A 260 -8.65 -8.07 13.63
N LEU A 261 -8.02 -8.36 12.48
CA LEU A 261 -6.69 -7.84 12.15
C LEU A 261 -6.70 -6.30 12.19
N ALA A 262 -7.69 -5.66 11.59
CA ALA A 262 -7.82 -4.21 11.59
C ALA A 262 -7.93 -3.63 13.00
N GLN A 263 -8.68 -4.27 13.90
CA GLN A 263 -8.79 -3.87 15.31
C GLN A 263 -7.43 -3.96 16.02
N ILE A 264 -6.68 -5.06 15.80
CA ILE A 264 -5.34 -5.22 16.37
C ILE A 264 -4.41 -4.11 15.88
N VAL A 265 -4.41 -3.81 14.59
CA VAL A 265 -3.60 -2.73 14.01
C VAL A 265 -3.96 -1.39 14.64
N ALA A 266 -5.24 -1.05 14.68
CA ALA A 266 -5.69 0.23 15.22
C ALA A 266 -5.34 0.42 16.71
N SER A 267 -5.39 -0.66 17.49
CA SER A 267 -5.06 -0.63 18.92
C SER A 267 -3.56 -0.60 19.21
N ASN A 268 -2.71 -0.84 18.20
CA ASN A 268 -1.26 -0.97 18.37
C ASN A 268 -0.44 -0.02 17.46
N MET A 269 -1.02 1.11 17.07
CA MET A 269 -0.33 2.09 16.22
C MET A 269 0.95 2.64 16.86
N GLY A 270 0.96 2.83 18.18
CA GLY A 270 2.16 3.23 18.92
C GLY A 270 3.29 2.22 18.78
N TRP A 271 2.99 0.93 18.97
CA TRP A 271 3.97 -0.14 18.78
C TRP A 271 4.53 -0.18 17.34
N LEU A 272 3.66 -0.02 16.35
CA LEU A 272 4.07 0.02 14.94
C LEU A 272 4.96 1.24 14.64
N ALA A 273 4.66 2.40 15.22
CA ALA A 273 5.47 3.61 15.05
C ALA A 273 6.86 3.49 15.69
N GLU A 274 6.99 2.72 16.78
CA GLU A 274 8.25 2.51 17.49
C GLU A 274 9.08 1.38 16.91
N ASN A 275 8.45 0.27 16.49
CA ASN A 275 9.11 -0.98 16.13
C ASN A 275 9.05 -1.33 14.65
N GLY A 276 8.28 -0.58 13.87
CA GLY A 276 8.09 -0.80 12.44
C GLY A 276 8.91 0.14 11.56
N HIS A 277 8.61 0.11 10.28
CA HIS A 277 9.19 1.03 9.30
C HIS A 277 8.88 2.49 9.67
N ALA A 278 9.81 3.41 9.43
CA ALA A 278 9.66 4.84 9.79
C ALA A 278 8.35 5.48 9.32
N LYS A 279 7.83 5.05 8.18
CA LYS A 279 6.53 5.52 7.62
C LYS A 279 5.31 5.22 8.50
N TRP A 280 5.39 4.28 9.47
CA TRP A 280 4.30 4.08 10.42
C TRP A 280 3.99 5.32 11.27
N LYS A 281 4.99 6.19 11.51
CA LYS A 281 4.83 7.47 12.23
C LYS A 281 3.93 8.46 11.49
N SER A 282 3.77 8.32 10.17
CA SER A 282 2.93 9.20 9.33
C SER A 282 1.59 8.57 8.94
N VAL A 283 1.29 7.35 9.39
CA VAL A 283 0.02 6.68 9.10
C VAL A 283 -1.10 7.29 9.92
N GLN A 284 -2.16 7.71 9.24
CA GLN A 284 -3.41 8.20 9.83
C GLN A 284 -4.55 7.30 9.35
N LEU A 285 -5.03 6.40 10.22
CA LEU A 285 -6.03 5.38 9.86
C LEU A 285 -7.42 5.96 9.54
N ASP A 286 -7.65 7.20 9.90
CA ASP A 286 -8.89 7.97 9.67
C ASP A 286 -8.79 8.95 8.50
N TYR A 287 -7.67 8.98 7.79
CA TYR A 287 -7.50 9.83 6.61
C TYR A 287 -8.60 9.56 5.59
N ALA A 288 -9.35 10.61 5.22
CA ALA A 288 -10.44 10.50 4.25
C ALA A 288 -9.87 10.38 2.83
N LEU A 289 -9.81 9.15 2.31
CA LEU A 289 -9.39 8.90 0.94
C LEU A 289 -10.59 9.01 0.01
N LYS A 290 -10.63 10.08 -0.80
CA LYS A 290 -11.76 10.37 -1.71
C LYS A 290 -12.02 9.20 -2.67
N GLY A 291 -13.27 8.78 -2.77
CA GLY A 291 -13.69 7.69 -3.65
C GLY A 291 -13.49 6.28 -3.07
N TRP A 292 -13.05 6.18 -1.84
CA TRP A 292 -12.84 4.92 -1.12
C TRP A 292 -13.67 4.87 0.15
N GLU A 293 -14.40 3.77 0.32
CA GLU A 293 -15.08 3.48 1.57
C GLU A 293 -14.29 2.43 2.36
N GLN A 294 -14.19 2.65 3.66
CA GLN A 294 -13.64 1.64 4.55
C GLN A 294 -14.54 0.40 4.55
N TYR A 295 -13.94 -0.77 4.53
CA TYR A 295 -14.63 -2.05 4.51
C TYR A 295 -15.59 -2.19 5.70
N ASP A 296 -16.82 -2.65 5.47
CA ASP A 296 -17.84 -2.77 6.53
C ASP A 296 -17.38 -3.62 7.70
N CYS A 297 -16.65 -4.71 7.43
CA CYS A 297 -16.10 -5.57 8.47
C CYS A 297 -15.14 -4.79 9.38
N VAL A 298 -14.28 -3.98 8.80
CA VAL A 298 -13.35 -3.11 9.53
C VAL A 298 -14.13 -2.10 10.37
N ARG A 299 -15.13 -1.41 9.79
CA ARG A 299 -15.95 -0.44 10.53
C ARG A 299 -16.63 -1.06 11.75
N ARG A 300 -17.19 -2.26 11.62
CA ARG A 300 -17.84 -2.99 12.73
C ARG A 300 -16.87 -3.28 13.88
N TYR A 301 -15.68 -3.78 13.56
CA TYR A 301 -14.67 -4.11 14.57
C TYR A 301 -14.05 -2.90 15.24
N LEU A 302 -14.02 -1.76 14.55
CA LEU A 302 -13.57 -0.49 15.13
C LEU A 302 -14.66 0.23 15.93
N GLY A 303 -15.87 -0.32 16.05
CA GLY A 303 -17.01 0.31 16.73
C GLY A 303 -17.52 1.58 16.03
N ARG A 304 -17.16 1.80 14.76
CA ARG A 304 -17.64 2.93 13.96
C ARG A 304 -19.01 2.58 13.39
N ALA A 305 -20.01 3.44 13.65
CA ALA A 305 -21.35 3.27 13.12
C ALA A 305 -21.30 3.10 11.59
N THR A 306 -21.99 2.07 11.08
CA THR A 306 -22.25 1.93 9.65
C THR A 306 -23.22 3.04 9.27
N THR A 307 -22.77 4.05 8.55
CA THR A 307 -23.66 5.05 7.95
C THR A 307 -24.21 4.43 6.67
N PRO A 308 -25.50 4.02 6.62
CA PRO A 308 -26.09 3.55 5.38
C PRO A 308 -26.16 4.74 4.42
N GLY A 309 -25.48 4.66 3.29
CA GLY A 309 -25.70 5.56 2.18
C GLY A 309 -24.85 6.84 2.11
N ALA A 310 -23.73 6.92 2.80
CA ALA A 310 -22.77 8.00 2.57
C ALA A 310 -21.74 7.59 1.54
N ALA A 311 -21.93 7.94 0.34
CA ALA A 311 -21.06 8.59 -0.60
C ALA A 311 -21.53 8.30 -2.02
N LYS A 312 -22.35 9.15 -2.55
CA LYS A 312 -22.20 9.54 -3.95
C LYS A 312 -20.72 9.92 -4.08
N ALA A 313 -19.98 9.14 -4.87
CA ALA A 313 -18.56 9.36 -5.11
C ALA A 313 -18.31 10.86 -5.31
N SER A 314 -17.72 11.52 -4.33
CA SER A 314 -17.24 12.87 -4.52
C SER A 314 -16.18 12.80 -5.62
N ALA A 315 -16.25 13.70 -6.59
CA ALA A 315 -15.31 13.75 -7.70
C ALA A 315 -13.89 13.62 -7.17
N ASN A 316 -13.17 12.59 -7.67
CA ASN A 316 -11.75 12.44 -7.36
C ASN A 316 -11.00 13.28 -8.40
N PRO A 317 -10.35 14.39 -8.03
CA PRO A 317 -9.70 15.27 -9.01
C PRO A 317 -8.65 14.55 -9.86
N VAL A 318 -7.88 13.63 -9.28
CA VAL A 318 -6.94 12.77 -10.02
C VAL A 318 -7.66 11.98 -11.10
N LEU A 319 -8.84 11.48 -10.79
CA LEU A 319 -9.63 10.69 -11.71
C LEU A 319 -10.26 11.50 -12.84
N ASP A 320 -10.71 12.72 -12.54
CA ASP A 320 -11.32 13.57 -13.56
C ASP A 320 -10.24 14.09 -14.53
N ALA A 321 -9.02 14.31 -14.04
CA ALA A 321 -7.87 14.60 -14.88
C ALA A 321 -7.48 13.43 -15.78
N ILE A 322 -7.40 12.24 -15.22
CA ILE A 322 -7.13 11.01 -15.98
C ILE A 322 -8.19 10.83 -17.08
N LYS A 323 -9.47 11.05 -16.78
CA LYS A 323 -10.53 10.97 -17.78
C LYS A 323 -10.37 12.00 -18.90
N ASN A 324 -9.99 13.23 -18.56
CA ASN A 324 -9.80 14.29 -19.54
C ASN A 324 -8.57 14.02 -20.39
N ALA A 325 -7.45 13.61 -19.76
CA ALA A 325 -6.21 13.26 -20.46
C ALA A 325 -6.30 12.01 -21.35
N LEU A 326 -7.32 11.16 -21.17
CA LEU A 326 -7.53 9.94 -22.00
C LEU A 326 -8.67 10.11 -23.04
N ARG A 327 -9.32 11.28 -23.10
CA ARG A 327 -10.34 11.59 -24.11
C ARG A 327 -9.76 12.21 -25.37
N ASP A 328 -8.57 12.74 -25.30
CA ASP A 328 -7.77 13.26 -26.41
C ASP A 328 -6.77 12.20 -26.89
#